data_daa6879a5bdb0bd7d32254e4ab57caf7
#
_entry.id   daa6879a5bdb0bd7d32254e4ab57caf7
#
_cell.length_a   1.000
_cell.length_b   1.000
_cell.length_c   1.000
_cell.angle_alpha   90.00
_cell.angle_beta   90.00
_cell.angle_gamma   90.00
#
_symmetry.space_group_name_H-M   'P 1'
#
loop_
_entity.id
_entity.type
_entity.pdbx_description
1 polymer ?
#
loop_
_entity_poly.entity_id
_entity_poly.type
_entity_poly.pdbx_seq_one_letter_code
_entity_poly.pdbx_strand_id
1 'polypeptide(L)'
;MKIAVLSDIHGNNIALQTCMEYLEKQAIDAYCFLGDYIGDFPQIWQVMDTLYRLQKSMPCYLIRGNKEEYILSGIGEAHPEWDSYPSTVGMLRYARQHLTREDLSFLEALPVTARIHIDGMKDIRICHGTQRAVKEQMRPGNSQNKEILAQVAEEYMLCGHTHRVMALQEYEKIVWNPGAVGLPSIEKHDIKTQFMILHSDNGAWQPEFIELDYDIEQVIQEMHDTGLYETAPYWARTTECILRGTKVTHGTILGRAMALCEQETGRCDWPAVPEIYWKQALEEIKKREKY
;
A
#
# COMPACT_ATOMS: atom_id res chain seq x y z
N MET A 1 17.79 -16.43 -11.77
CA MET A 1 16.88 -16.32 -10.62
C MET A 1 15.87 -15.22 -10.86
N LYS A 2 14.63 -15.43 -10.43
CA LYS A 2 13.55 -14.45 -10.54
C LYS A 2 12.90 -14.21 -9.17
N ILE A 3 12.76 -12.97 -8.74
CA ILE A 3 12.05 -12.59 -7.51
C ILE A 3 10.83 -11.76 -7.90
N ALA A 4 9.63 -12.21 -7.54
CA ALA A 4 8.43 -11.41 -7.68
C ALA A 4 8.35 -10.39 -6.53
N VAL A 5 8.22 -9.11 -6.84
CA VAL A 5 8.16 -8.01 -5.86
C VAL A 5 6.78 -7.36 -5.92
N LEU A 6 6.01 -7.48 -4.83
CA LEU A 6 4.66 -6.96 -4.69
C LEU A 6 4.60 -5.99 -3.50
N SER A 7 3.76 -4.97 -3.57
CA SER A 7 3.57 -3.97 -2.52
C SER A 7 2.14 -3.47 -2.49
N ASP A 8 1.71 -2.94 -1.35
CA ASP A 8 0.50 -2.14 -1.24
C ASP A 8 -0.75 -2.87 -1.75
N ILE A 9 -0.99 -4.08 -1.21
CA ILE A 9 -2.12 -4.95 -1.57
C ILE A 9 -3.42 -4.41 -0.99
N HIS A 10 -3.37 -3.87 0.24
CA HIS A 10 -4.47 -3.21 0.93
C HIS A 10 -5.74 -4.04 1.11
N GLY A 11 -5.68 -5.37 1.04
CA GLY A 11 -6.85 -6.25 1.12
C GLY A 11 -7.57 -6.47 -0.22
N ASN A 12 -7.02 -6.02 -1.35
CA ASN A 12 -7.55 -6.27 -2.69
C ASN A 12 -7.12 -7.66 -3.19
N ASN A 13 -7.83 -8.69 -2.75
CA ASN A 13 -7.50 -10.05 -3.16
C ASN A 13 -7.76 -10.31 -4.65
N ILE A 14 -8.72 -9.64 -5.28
CA ILE A 14 -9.00 -9.81 -6.72
C ILE A 14 -7.78 -9.39 -7.54
N ALA A 15 -7.23 -8.22 -7.25
CA ALA A 15 -5.99 -7.76 -7.88
C ALA A 15 -4.80 -8.67 -7.54
N LEU A 16 -4.69 -9.14 -6.28
CA LEU A 16 -3.63 -10.07 -5.87
C LEU A 16 -3.73 -11.40 -6.63
N GLN A 17 -4.90 -12.00 -6.74
CA GLN A 17 -5.07 -13.26 -7.50
C GLN A 17 -4.72 -13.09 -8.98
N THR A 18 -5.08 -11.96 -9.60
CA THR A 18 -4.63 -11.65 -10.97
C THR A 18 -3.10 -11.64 -11.09
N CYS A 19 -2.40 -11.04 -10.12
CA CYS A 19 -0.93 -11.10 -10.08
C CYS A 19 -0.43 -12.53 -9.90
N MET A 20 -1.04 -13.31 -9.00
CA MET A 20 -0.62 -14.70 -8.73
C MET A 20 -0.80 -15.61 -9.94
N GLU A 21 -1.91 -15.52 -10.66
CA GLU A 21 -2.17 -16.27 -11.89
C GLU A 21 -1.15 -15.97 -13.01
N TYR A 22 -0.68 -14.74 -13.08
CA TYR A 22 0.41 -14.35 -13.98
C TYR A 22 1.74 -14.97 -13.52
N LEU A 23 2.06 -14.83 -12.22
CA LEU A 23 3.33 -15.25 -11.65
C LEU A 23 3.52 -16.78 -11.64
N GLU A 24 2.45 -17.57 -11.52
CA GLU A 24 2.48 -19.03 -11.65
C GLU A 24 3.09 -19.51 -12.97
N LYS A 25 2.99 -18.71 -14.03
CA LYS A 25 3.51 -19.00 -15.37
C LYS A 25 4.98 -18.53 -15.56
N GLN A 26 5.58 -17.86 -14.56
CA GLN A 26 6.86 -17.16 -14.70
C GLN A 26 8.08 -17.88 -14.11
N ALA A 27 7.92 -19.07 -13.54
CA ALA A 27 8.99 -19.80 -12.84
C ALA A 27 9.70 -18.89 -11.79
N ILE A 28 8.93 -18.36 -10.85
CA ILE A 28 9.43 -17.50 -9.77
C ILE A 28 10.19 -18.36 -8.74
N ASP A 29 11.36 -17.88 -8.32
CA ASP A 29 12.21 -18.56 -7.34
C ASP A 29 11.95 -18.06 -5.90
N ALA A 30 11.49 -16.80 -5.74
CA ALA A 30 11.18 -16.20 -4.44
C ALA A 30 10.17 -15.07 -4.57
N TYR A 31 9.48 -14.75 -3.48
CA TYR A 31 8.61 -13.58 -3.36
C TYR A 31 9.22 -12.54 -2.41
N CYS A 32 8.99 -11.27 -2.73
CA CYS A 32 9.28 -10.13 -1.86
C CYS A 32 8.03 -9.27 -1.72
N PHE A 33 7.56 -9.09 -0.50
CA PHE A 33 6.40 -8.27 -0.19
C PHE A 33 6.81 -7.06 0.65
N LEU A 34 6.50 -5.87 0.17
CA LEU A 34 6.97 -4.62 0.75
C LEU A 34 5.99 -3.96 1.73
N GLY A 35 5.05 -4.72 2.30
CA GLY A 35 4.10 -4.23 3.30
C GLY A 35 2.80 -3.71 2.73
N ASP A 36 1.94 -3.18 3.63
CA ASP A 36 0.57 -2.75 3.38
C ASP A 36 -0.27 -3.86 2.71
N TYR A 37 -0.30 -5.03 3.40
CA TYR A 37 -1.07 -6.20 2.94
C TYR A 37 -2.57 -5.99 3.05
N ILE A 38 -2.99 -5.27 4.10
CA ILE A 38 -4.36 -5.06 4.52
C ILE A 38 -4.67 -3.57 4.59
N GLY A 39 -5.94 -3.18 4.55
CA GLY A 39 -6.30 -1.75 4.72
C GLY A 39 -7.56 -1.34 3.99
N ASP A 40 -7.49 -0.98 2.72
CA ASP A 40 -8.53 -0.21 2.05
C ASP A 40 -9.64 -1.06 1.41
N PHE A 41 -9.47 -2.40 1.37
CA PHE A 41 -10.41 -3.35 0.77
C PHE A 41 -10.79 -4.47 1.76
N PRO A 42 -11.92 -5.15 1.54
CA PRO A 42 -12.52 -6.00 2.55
C PRO A 42 -11.94 -7.42 2.66
N GLN A 43 -11.13 -7.89 1.71
CA GLN A 43 -10.76 -9.30 1.59
C GLN A 43 -9.50 -9.65 2.42
N ILE A 44 -9.55 -9.34 3.71
CA ILE A 44 -8.39 -9.43 4.63
C ILE A 44 -7.88 -10.86 4.77
N TRP A 45 -8.78 -11.82 5.08
CA TRP A 45 -8.36 -13.19 5.33
C TRP A 45 -7.83 -13.89 4.07
N GLN A 46 -8.35 -13.56 2.89
CA GLN A 46 -7.89 -14.15 1.62
C GLN A 46 -6.45 -13.72 1.31
N VAL A 47 -6.13 -12.46 1.57
CA VAL A 47 -4.77 -11.94 1.42
C VAL A 47 -3.83 -12.63 2.42
N MET A 48 -4.22 -12.73 3.70
CA MET A 48 -3.41 -13.40 4.73
C MET A 48 -3.19 -14.88 4.39
N ASP A 49 -4.23 -15.61 3.94
CA ASP A 49 -4.10 -17.00 3.51
C ASP A 49 -3.10 -17.15 2.35
N THR A 50 -3.14 -16.23 1.38
CA THR A 50 -2.18 -16.24 0.26
C THR A 50 -0.75 -16.04 0.75
N LEU A 51 -0.49 -15.12 1.67
CA LEU A 51 0.84 -14.92 2.27
C LEU A 51 1.33 -16.17 3.01
N TYR A 52 0.47 -16.81 3.81
CA TYR A 52 0.80 -18.05 4.53
C TYR A 52 1.12 -19.20 3.60
N ARG A 53 0.33 -19.37 2.54
CA ARG A 53 0.57 -20.43 1.54
C ARG A 53 1.90 -20.24 0.82
N LEU A 54 2.20 -19.03 0.39
CA LEU A 54 3.45 -18.72 -0.28
C LEU A 54 4.65 -18.93 0.64
N GLN A 55 4.59 -18.44 1.88
CA GLN A 55 5.67 -18.59 2.85
C GLN A 55 5.98 -20.06 3.18
N LYS A 56 4.97 -20.94 3.11
CA LYS A 56 5.15 -22.39 3.31
C LYS A 56 5.75 -23.09 2.10
N SER A 57 5.54 -22.57 0.89
CA SER A 57 5.90 -23.24 -0.35
C SER A 57 7.23 -22.80 -0.94
N MET A 58 7.69 -21.59 -0.65
CA MET A 58 8.92 -21.04 -1.23
C MET A 58 9.51 -19.89 -0.41
N PRO A 59 10.76 -19.46 -0.69
CA PRO A 59 11.38 -18.33 -0.03
C PRO A 59 10.54 -17.06 -0.18
N CYS A 60 10.21 -16.42 0.95
CA CYS A 60 9.48 -15.16 1.01
C CYS A 60 10.21 -14.15 1.90
N TYR A 61 10.42 -12.96 1.38
CA TYR A 61 10.92 -11.80 2.11
C TYR A 61 9.74 -10.89 2.37
N LEU A 62 9.37 -10.72 3.64
CA LEU A 62 8.22 -9.91 4.05
C LEU A 62 8.65 -8.85 5.05
N ILE A 63 8.14 -7.65 4.86
CA ILE A 63 8.28 -6.55 5.81
C ILE A 63 6.89 -5.95 6.06
N ARG A 64 6.73 -5.22 7.17
CA ARG A 64 5.46 -4.53 7.43
C ARG A 64 5.49 -3.10 6.90
N GLY A 65 4.31 -2.61 6.49
CA GLY A 65 4.07 -1.24 6.05
C GLY A 65 3.38 -0.40 7.12
N ASN A 66 2.91 0.78 6.73
CA ASN A 66 2.25 1.68 7.68
C ASN A 66 0.83 1.25 8.05
N LYS A 67 0.13 0.47 7.23
CA LYS A 67 -1.19 -0.06 7.60
C LYS A 67 -1.06 -1.07 8.73
N GLU A 68 -0.09 -1.96 8.67
CA GLU A 68 0.22 -2.89 9.76
C GLU A 68 0.60 -2.13 11.04
N GLU A 69 1.43 -1.08 10.95
CA GLU A 69 1.79 -0.24 12.10
C GLU A 69 0.55 0.42 12.74
N TYR A 70 -0.38 0.95 11.95
CA TYR A 70 -1.62 1.52 12.46
C TYR A 70 -2.48 0.48 13.18
N ILE A 71 -2.62 -0.72 12.62
CA ILE A 71 -3.43 -1.80 13.20
C ILE A 71 -2.79 -2.30 14.50
N LEU A 72 -1.48 -2.48 14.53
CA LEU A 72 -0.73 -2.92 15.70
C LEU A 72 -0.70 -1.87 16.82
N SER A 73 -0.90 -0.59 16.51
CA SER A 73 -1.02 0.47 17.52
C SER A 73 -2.30 0.42 18.35
N GLY A 74 -3.19 -0.55 18.11
CA GLY A 74 -4.39 -0.76 18.90
C GLY A 74 -5.59 0.07 18.46
N ILE A 75 -5.71 0.40 17.17
CA ILE A 75 -6.88 1.08 16.62
C ILE A 75 -8.18 0.34 16.99
N GLY A 76 -9.12 1.05 17.61
CA GLY A 76 -10.42 0.54 18.04
C GLY A 76 -10.45 0.01 19.49
N GLU A 77 -9.36 -0.51 20.02
CA GLU A 77 -9.27 -0.98 21.41
C GLU A 77 -8.65 0.08 22.33
N ALA A 78 -7.52 0.67 21.88
CA ALA A 78 -6.80 1.70 22.65
C ALA A 78 -7.40 3.11 22.51
N HIS A 79 -8.22 3.33 21.48
CA HIS A 79 -8.76 4.64 21.13
C HIS A 79 -10.25 4.58 20.77
N PRO A 80 -11.15 4.24 21.72
CA PRO A 80 -12.58 4.15 21.44
C PRO A 80 -13.22 5.47 21.01
N GLU A 81 -12.62 6.62 21.36
CA GLU A 81 -13.06 7.94 20.91
C GLU A 81 -12.95 8.13 19.39
N TRP A 82 -12.12 7.35 18.71
CA TRP A 82 -11.97 7.40 17.26
C TRP A 82 -13.17 6.80 16.51
N ASP A 83 -14.04 6.07 17.20
CA ASP A 83 -15.27 5.51 16.65
C ASP A 83 -16.19 6.57 16.05
N SER A 84 -16.06 7.81 16.50
CA SER A 84 -16.80 8.95 15.98
C SER A 84 -16.32 9.47 14.62
N TYR A 85 -15.23 8.90 14.08
CA TYR A 85 -14.60 9.34 12.81
C TYR A 85 -14.48 8.21 11.79
N PRO A 86 -15.61 7.60 11.36
CA PRO A 86 -15.60 6.39 10.55
C PRO A 86 -14.90 6.58 9.20
N SER A 87 -15.00 7.73 8.55
CA SER A 87 -14.28 7.95 7.29
C SER A 87 -12.77 8.04 7.46
N THR A 88 -12.26 8.33 8.66
CA THR A 88 -10.82 8.41 8.90
C THR A 88 -10.22 7.07 9.33
N VAL A 89 -10.91 6.33 10.19
CA VAL A 89 -10.37 5.11 10.81
C VAL A 89 -11.15 3.84 10.53
N GLY A 90 -12.35 3.96 9.92
CA GLY A 90 -13.25 2.83 9.72
C GLY A 90 -12.62 1.67 8.93
N MET A 91 -11.80 1.97 7.94
CA MET A 91 -11.08 0.96 7.16
C MET A 91 -10.10 0.16 8.01
N LEU A 92 -9.34 0.85 8.87
CA LEU A 92 -8.37 0.20 9.75
C LEU A 92 -9.07 -0.64 10.82
N ARG A 93 -10.20 -0.14 11.33
CA ARG A 93 -11.04 -0.90 12.26
C ARG A 93 -11.66 -2.13 11.61
N TYR A 94 -12.18 -1.98 10.39
CA TYR A 94 -12.67 -3.10 9.61
C TYR A 94 -11.59 -4.17 9.47
N ALA A 95 -10.40 -3.77 9.01
CA ALA A 95 -9.26 -4.69 8.88
C ALA A 95 -8.93 -5.36 10.22
N ARG A 96 -8.82 -4.59 11.32
CA ARG A 96 -8.52 -5.11 12.66
C ARG A 96 -9.54 -6.15 13.16
N GLN A 97 -10.82 -5.94 12.88
CA GLN A 97 -11.91 -6.84 13.27
C GLN A 97 -11.90 -8.18 12.49
N HIS A 98 -11.32 -8.21 11.29
CA HIS A 98 -11.22 -9.40 10.45
C HIS A 98 -9.87 -10.12 10.56
N LEU A 99 -8.96 -9.66 11.42
CA LEU A 99 -7.71 -10.31 11.74
C LEU A 99 -7.85 -11.18 12.99
N THR A 100 -7.31 -12.40 12.90
CA THR A 100 -7.16 -13.29 14.04
C THR A 100 -5.99 -12.87 14.95
N ARG A 101 -5.87 -13.47 16.12
CA ARG A 101 -4.68 -13.28 16.98
C ARG A 101 -3.41 -13.80 16.32
N GLU A 102 -3.52 -14.87 15.54
CA GLU A 102 -2.39 -15.43 14.79
C GLU A 102 -1.92 -14.44 13.72
N ASP A 103 -2.84 -13.82 12.98
CA ASP A 103 -2.54 -12.79 11.99
C ASP A 103 -1.82 -11.59 12.63
N LEU A 104 -2.31 -11.12 13.76
CA LEU A 104 -1.68 -9.99 14.47
C LEU A 104 -0.27 -10.34 14.95
N SER A 105 -0.08 -11.54 15.50
CA SER A 105 1.24 -12.01 15.93
C SER A 105 2.19 -12.16 14.75
N PHE A 106 1.68 -12.62 13.60
CA PHE A 106 2.44 -12.70 12.37
C PHE A 106 2.88 -11.30 11.90
N LEU A 107 1.95 -10.34 11.80
CA LEU A 107 2.26 -8.98 11.38
C LEU A 107 3.23 -8.27 12.34
N GLU A 108 3.09 -8.50 13.64
CA GLU A 108 3.99 -7.95 14.66
C GLU A 108 5.41 -8.50 14.54
N ALA A 109 5.55 -9.77 14.16
CA ALA A 109 6.85 -10.42 13.96
C ALA A 109 7.59 -9.97 12.70
N LEU A 110 6.90 -9.33 11.74
CA LEU A 110 7.53 -8.85 10.52
C LEU A 110 8.48 -7.68 10.82
N PRO A 111 9.68 -7.66 10.22
CA PRO A 111 10.59 -6.53 10.35
C PRO A 111 10.06 -5.30 9.59
N VAL A 112 10.47 -4.10 10.02
CA VAL A 112 10.20 -2.84 9.31
C VAL A 112 11.07 -2.70 8.07
N THR A 113 12.30 -3.21 8.13
CA THR A 113 13.23 -3.28 7.01
C THR A 113 13.99 -4.60 7.03
N ALA A 114 14.41 -5.08 5.88
CA ALA A 114 15.23 -6.27 5.79
C ALA A 114 16.27 -6.15 4.66
N ARG A 115 17.16 -7.13 4.58
CA ARG A 115 18.13 -7.28 3.51
C ARG A 115 17.91 -8.60 2.82
N ILE A 116 17.82 -8.58 1.51
CA ILE A 116 17.87 -9.79 0.67
C ILE A 116 19.33 -10.04 0.35
N HIS A 117 19.81 -11.20 0.76
CA HIS A 117 21.15 -11.68 0.44
C HIS A 117 21.06 -12.97 -0.37
N ILE A 118 21.72 -13.02 -1.50
CA ILE A 118 21.78 -14.20 -2.40
C ILE A 118 23.21 -14.33 -2.88
N ASP A 119 23.78 -15.51 -2.71
CA ASP A 119 25.17 -15.80 -3.08
C ASP A 119 25.44 -15.43 -4.55
N GLY A 120 26.50 -14.66 -4.76
CA GLY A 120 26.91 -14.20 -6.09
C GLY A 120 26.12 -13.02 -6.65
N MET A 121 25.17 -12.48 -5.89
CA MET A 121 24.38 -11.31 -6.25
C MET A 121 24.68 -10.13 -5.31
N LYS A 122 24.47 -8.92 -5.79
CA LYS A 122 24.48 -7.73 -4.92
C LYS A 122 23.26 -7.75 -3.99
N ASP A 123 23.49 -7.38 -2.74
CA ASP A 123 22.43 -7.30 -1.73
C ASP A 123 21.41 -6.21 -2.05
N ILE A 124 20.17 -6.44 -1.63
CA ILE A 124 19.05 -5.51 -1.78
C ILE A 124 18.54 -5.11 -0.40
N ARG A 125 18.42 -3.80 -0.11
CA ARG A 125 17.66 -3.29 1.01
C ARG A 125 16.18 -3.27 0.66
N ILE A 126 15.31 -3.79 1.54
CA ILE A 126 13.86 -3.67 1.39
C ILE A 126 13.27 -2.87 2.56
N CYS A 127 12.37 -1.95 2.26
CA CYS A 127 11.62 -1.13 3.22
C CYS A 127 10.27 -0.76 2.61
N HIS A 128 9.27 -0.42 3.45
CA HIS A 128 7.98 0.02 2.90
C HIS A 128 8.06 1.46 2.37
N GLY A 129 8.37 2.42 3.21
CA GLY A 129 8.61 3.81 2.82
C GLY A 129 10.09 4.06 2.52
N THR A 130 10.86 4.31 3.57
CA THR A 130 12.32 4.39 3.52
C THR A 130 12.95 3.52 4.62
N GLN A 131 14.27 3.39 4.63
CA GLN A 131 14.96 2.70 5.72
C GLN A 131 14.73 3.38 7.09
N ARG A 132 14.38 4.67 7.13
CA ARG A 132 14.19 5.44 8.36
C ARG A 132 12.79 5.32 8.92
N ALA A 133 11.77 5.30 8.03
CA ALA A 133 10.38 5.30 8.47
C ALA A 133 9.43 4.73 7.40
N VAL A 134 8.42 3.98 7.83
CA VAL A 134 7.41 3.36 6.96
C VAL A 134 6.54 4.38 6.21
N LYS A 135 6.41 5.62 6.72
CA LYS A 135 5.59 6.70 6.12
C LYS A 135 6.40 7.72 5.32
N GLU A 136 7.72 7.61 5.32
CA GLU A 136 8.57 8.50 4.57
C GLU A 136 8.58 8.12 3.09
N GLN A 137 8.50 9.11 2.21
CA GLN A 137 8.32 8.86 0.79
C GLN A 137 9.62 9.03 0.01
N MET A 138 10.01 8.01 -0.75
CA MET A 138 11.03 8.13 -1.79
C MET A 138 10.37 8.62 -3.08
N ARG A 139 10.86 9.74 -3.64
CA ARG A 139 10.35 10.32 -4.89
C ARG A 139 11.48 10.94 -5.70
N PRO A 140 11.43 10.89 -7.05
CA PRO A 140 12.39 11.60 -7.89
C PRO A 140 12.42 13.10 -7.54
N GLY A 141 13.63 13.65 -7.42
CA GLY A 141 13.83 15.07 -7.16
C GLY A 141 13.52 15.54 -5.71
N ASN A 142 13.23 14.63 -4.79
CA ASN A 142 13.09 15.00 -3.38
C ASN A 142 14.45 15.36 -2.79
N SER A 143 14.58 16.57 -2.22
CA SER A 143 15.82 17.05 -1.60
C SER A 143 16.33 16.17 -0.46
N GLN A 144 15.46 15.40 0.18
CA GLN A 144 15.83 14.50 1.28
C GLN A 144 16.43 13.16 0.79
N ASN A 145 16.32 12.82 -0.49
CA ASN A 145 16.85 11.57 -1.03
C ASN A 145 18.31 11.34 -0.67
N LYS A 146 19.13 12.40 -0.70
CA LYS A 146 20.56 12.32 -0.34
C LYS A 146 20.77 11.78 1.07
N GLU A 147 20.04 12.29 2.04
CA GLU A 147 20.17 11.88 3.45
C GLU A 147 19.60 10.49 3.68
N ILE A 148 18.52 10.14 2.99
CA ILE A 148 17.88 8.83 3.06
C ILE A 148 18.87 7.78 2.51
N LEU A 149 19.36 7.98 1.30
CA LEU A 149 20.20 7.01 0.59
C LEU A 149 21.60 6.89 1.20
N ALA A 150 22.11 7.93 1.87
CA ALA A 150 23.39 7.86 2.60
C ALA A 150 23.37 6.84 3.77
N GLN A 151 22.18 6.46 4.26
CA GLN A 151 22.01 5.47 5.33
C GLN A 151 21.83 4.05 4.80
N VAL A 152 21.67 3.86 3.49
CA VAL A 152 21.51 2.55 2.85
C VAL A 152 22.89 2.04 2.45
N ALA A 153 23.33 0.93 3.03
CA ALA A 153 24.62 0.32 2.70
C ALA A 153 24.61 -0.34 1.32
N GLU A 154 23.50 -1.00 0.99
CA GLU A 154 23.31 -1.74 -0.25
C GLU A 154 23.23 -0.80 -1.47
N GLU A 155 23.65 -1.28 -2.64
CA GLU A 155 23.51 -0.56 -3.91
C GLU A 155 22.05 -0.49 -4.36
N TYR A 156 21.29 -1.57 -4.10
CA TYR A 156 19.88 -1.69 -4.47
C TYR A 156 18.95 -1.48 -3.27
N MET A 157 17.87 -0.76 -3.50
CA MET A 157 16.80 -0.57 -2.53
C MET A 157 15.43 -0.77 -3.20
N LEU A 158 14.53 -1.50 -2.53
CA LEU A 158 13.13 -1.61 -2.92
C LEU A 158 12.26 -0.90 -1.89
N CYS A 159 11.28 -0.13 -2.37
CA CYS A 159 10.30 0.55 -1.53
C CYS A 159 8.90 0.48 -2.14
N GLY A 160 7.85 0.73 -1.35
CA GLY A 160 6.44 0.81 -1.74
C GLY A 160 5.84 2.16 -1.36
N HIS A 161 4.72 2.15 -0.61
CA HIS A 161 4.08 3.29 0.06
C HIS A 161 3.52 4.40 -0.85
N THR A 162 4.21 4.75 -1.92
CA THR A 162 3.76 5.83 -2.81
C THR A 162 2.72 5.38 -3.82
N HIS A 163 2.52 4.07 -3.96
CA HIS A 163 1.66 3.42 -4.96
C HIS A 163 2.01 3.80 -6.40
N ARG A 164 3.26 4.18 -6.67
CA ARG A 164 3.73 4.63 -7.98
C ARG A 164 4.92 3.82 -8.43
N VAL A 165 4.85 3.29 -9.62
CA VAL A 165 6.02 2.68 -10.26
C VAL A 165 7.13 3.71 -10.35
N MET A 166 8.33 3.32 -9.90
CA MET A 166 9.50 4.19 -9.90
C MET A 166 10.78 3.39 -10.17
N ALA A 167 11.61 3.91 -11.05
CA ALA A 167 13.00 3.53 -11.21
C ALA A 167 13.85 4.80 -11.05
N LEU A 168 14.63 4.84 -9.98
CA LEU A 168 15.44 5.99 -9.61
C LEU A 168 16.90 5.56 -9.48
N GLN A 169 17.81 6.34 -10.03
CA GLN A 169 19.24 6.16 -9.83
C GLN A 169 19.83 7.49 -9.34
N GLU A 170 20.14 7.55 -8.06
CA GLU A 170 20.72 8.73 -7.41
C GLU A 170 21.76 8.32 -6.37
N TYR A 171 22.82 9.13 -6.20
CA TYR A 171 23.86 8.94 -5.17
C TYR A 171 24.45 7.51 -5.15
N GLU A 172 24.72 6.95 -6.32
CA GLU A 172 25.26 5.59 -6.50
C GLU A 172 24.33 4.48 -6.00
N LYS A 173 23.04 4.78 -5.80
CA LYS A 173 21.98 3.85 -5.42
C LYS A 173 20.97 3.69 -6.53
N ILE A 174 20.45 2.48 -6.64
CA ILE A 174 19.36 2.12 -7.54
C ILE A 174 18.15 1.80 -6.68
N VAL A 175 17.07 2.58 -6.85
CA VAL A 175 15.84 2.43 -6.07
C VAL A 175 14.70 2.09 -6.99
N TRP A 176 13.96 1.04 -6.67
CA TRP A 176 12.76 0.64 -7.40
C TRP A 176 11.55 0.57 -6.48
N ASN A 177 10.42 1.00 -7.04
CA ASN A 177 9.11 0.83 -6.45
C ASN A 177 8.24 0.09 -7.46
N PRO A 178 7.66 -1.07 -7.12
CA PRO A 178 6.87 -1.87 -8.04
C PRO A 178 5.51 -1.23 -8.40
N GLY A 179 5.12 -0.14 -7.76
CA GLY A 179 3.75 0.36 -7.75
C GLY A 179 2.92 -0.30 -6.66
N ALA A 180 1.63 -0.42 -6.85
CA ALA A 180 0.71 -1.04 -5.89
C ALA A 180 -0.13 -2.14 -6.55
N VAL A 181 -0.29 -3.26 -5.85
CA VAL A 181 -1.19 -4.33 -6.27
C VAL A 181 -2.64 -3.88 -6.12
N GLY A 182 -3.00 -3.36 -4.96
CA GLY A 182 -4.40 -3.10 -4.62
C GLY A 182 -4.94 -1.77 -5.09
N LEU A 183 -4.15 -0.71 -4.98
CA LEU A 183 -4.62 0.66 -5.24
C LEU A 183 -3.51 1.53 -5.86
N PRO A 184 -3.18 1.36 -7.12
CA PRO A 184 -2.18 2.15 -7.82
C PRO A 184 -2.51 3.64 -7.84
N SER A 185 -1.50 4.49 -7.65
CA SER A 185 -1.60 5.94 -7.79
C SER A 185 -1.12 6.33 -9.18
N ILE A 186 -2.01 6.33 -10.13
CA ILE A 186 -1.71 6.66 -11.53
C ILE A 186 -2.44 7.92 -11.97
N GLU A 187 -1.81 8.66 -12.89
CA GLU A 187 -2.40 9.85 -13.52
C GLU A 187 -3.25 9.50 -14.76
N LYS A 188 -3.44 8.19 -15.01
CA LYS A 188 -4.16 7.64 -16.16
C LYS A 188 -5.54 7.16 -15.75
N HIS A 189 -6.49 7.20 -16.70
CA HIS A 189 -7.85 6.67 -16.47
C HIS A 189 -7.96 5.15 -16.48
N ASP A 190 -6.88 4.44 -16.73
CA ASP A 190 -6.83 2.98 -16.86
C ASP A 190 -6.12 2.39 -15.63
N ILE A 191 -6.91 1.98 -14.64
CA ILE A 191 -6.42 1.43 -13.39
C ILE A 191 -6.05 -0.04 -13.58
N LYS A 192 -4.77 -0.36 -13.35
CA LYS A 192 -4.21 -1.72 -13.46
C LYS A 192 -3.50 -2.08 -12.17
N THR A 193 -3.51 -3.36 -11.79
CA THR A 193 -2.62 -3.83 -10.73
C THR A 193 -1.18 -3.76 -11.18
N GLN A 194 -0.27 -3.40 -10.26
CA GLN A 194 1.14 -3.17 -10.58
C GLN A 194 2.03 -4.00 -9.65
N PHE A 195 3.06 -4.60 -10.22
CA PHE A 195 4.12 -5.31 -9.50
C PHE A 195 5.38 -5.39 -10.37
N MET A 196 6.43 -6.05 -9.88
CA MET A 196 7.71 -6.15 -10.58
C MET A 196 8.28 -7.57 -10.45
N ILE A 197 9.02 -8.03 -11.47
CA ILE A 197 9.90 -9.19 -11.36
C ILE A 197 11.35 -8.71 -11.45
N LEU A 198 12.17 -9.09 -10.49
CA LEU A 198 13.61 -8.90 -10.55
C LEU A 198 14.24 -10.12 -11.20
N HIS A 199 15.04 -9.89 -12.24
CA HIS A 199 15.86 -10.90 -12.91
C HIS A 199 17.31 -10.76 -12.47
N SER A 200 17.96 -11.88 -12.12
CA SER A 200 19.40 -11.91 -11.90
C SER A 200 20.14 -11.92 -13.24
N ASP A 201 21.10 -11.02 -13.40
CA ASP A 201 21.97 -10.96 -14.57
C ASP A 201 23.40 -10.61 -14.15
N ASN A 202 24.33 -11.57 -14.29
CA ASN A 202 25.76 -11.39 -14.04
C ASN A 202 26.11 -10.69 -12.69
N GLY A 203 25.41 -11.06 -11.61
CA GLY A 203 25.59 -10.47 -10.27
C GLY A 203 24.84 -9.16 -10.03
N ALA A 204 24.14 -8.63 -11.02
CA ALA A 204 23.27 -7.46 -10.95
C ALA A 204 21.79 -7.85 -11.04
N TRP A 205 20.91 -6.92 -10.69
CA TRP A 205 19.47 -7.08 -10.78
C TRP A 205 18.91 -6.22 -11.91
N GLN A 206 17.92 -6.76 -12.64
CA GLN A 206 17.17 -6.07 -13.69
C GLN A 206 15.68 -6.10 -13.37
N PRO A 207 14.98 -4.95 -13.30
CA PRO A 207 13.55 -4.89 -13.01
C PRO A 207 12.73 -5.06 -14.29
N GLU A 208 11.70 -5.87 -14.23
CA GLU A 208 10.61 -5.94 -15.21
C GLU A 208 9.33 -5.47 -14.51
N PHE A 209 8.84 -4.27 -14.85
CA PHE A 209 7.59 -3.73 -14.32
C PHE A 209 6.41 -4.27 -15.11
N ILE A 210 5.38 -4.71 -14.38
CA ILE A 210 4.21 -5.39 -14.97
C ILE A 210 2.94 -4.68 -14.51
N GLU A 211 2.03 -4.46 -15.45
CA GLU A 211 0.69 -3.93 -15.22
C GLU A 211 -0.34 -4.89 -15.83
N LEU A 212 -1.36 -5.26 -15.05
CA LEU A 212 -2.41 -6.18 -15.50
C LEU A 212 -3.80 -5.57 -15.24
N ASP A 213 -4.71 -5.84 -16.16
CA ASP A 213 -6.14 -5.57 -15.96
C ASP A 213 -6.71 -6.56 -14.94
N TYR A 214 -7.63 -6.09 -14.09
CA TYR A 214 -8.36 -6.93 -13.14
C TYR A 214 -9.83 -6.48 -13.04
N ASP A 215 -10.69 -7.27 -12.40
CA ASP A 215 -12.12 -6.98 -12.32
C ASP A 215 -12.40 -5.92 -11.25
N ILE A 216 -12.33 -4.64 -11.65
CA ILE A 216 -12.61 -3.49 -10.78
C ILE A 216 -14.07 -3.46 -10.33
N GLU A 217 -15.02 -3.83 -11.19
CA GLU A 217 -16.44 -3.83 -10.83
C GLU A 217 -16.74 -4.89 -9.76
N GLN A 218 -16.08 -6.04 -9.82
CA GLN A 218 -16.17 -7.04 -8.76
C GLN A 218 -15.60 -6.52 -7.44
N VAL A 219 -14.46 -5.81 -7.46
CA VAL A 219 -13.89 -5.19 -6.25
C VAL A 219 -14.88 -4.21 -5.61
N ILE A 220 -15.48 -3.34 -6.43
CA ILE A 220 -16.46 -2.35 -5.96
C ILE A 220 -17.71 -3.05 -5.40
N GLN A 221 -18.19 -4.10 -6.07
CA GLN A 221 -19.32 -4.89 -5.58
C GLN A 221 -19.03 -5.52 -4.21
N GLU A 222 -17.84 -6.09 -4.01
CA GLU A 222 -17.45 -6.66 -2.71
C GLU A 222 -17.33 -5.60 -1.61
N MET A 223 -16.87 -4.38 -1.94
CA MET A 223 -16.90 -3.27 -0.99
C MET A 223 -18.32 -2.92 -0.53
N HIS A 224 -19.32 -3.05 -1.42
CA HIS A 224 -20.74 -2.86 -1.04
C HIS A 224 -21.26 -4.03 -0.20
N ASP A 225 -21.04 -5.26 -0.65
CA ASP A 225 -21.60 -6.46 -0.03
C ASP A 225 -21.06 -6.71 1.40
N THR A 226 -19.87 -6.20 1.70
CA THR A 226 -19.23 -6.34 3.02
C THR A 226 -19.54 -5.19 3.99
N GLY A 227 -20.36 -4.21 3.59
CA GLY A 227 -20.70 -3.07 4.45
C GLY A 227 -19.57 -2.06 4.63
N LEU A 228 -18.62 -2.00 3.70
CA LEU A 228 -17.48 -1.11 3.81
C LEU A 228 -17.89 0.36 3.68
N TYR A 229 -18.92 0.64 2.87
CA TYR A 229 -19.47 1.99 2.71
C TYR A 229 -20.17 2.51 3.96
N GLU A 230 -20.67 1.63 4.82
CA GLU A 230 -21.25 1.96 6.13
C GLU A 230 -20.14 2.16 7.17
N THR A 231 -19.12 1.30 7.12
CA THR A 231 -18.03 1.29 8.09
C THR A 231 -17.05 2.46 7.87
N ALA A 232 -16.77 2.85 6.63
CA ALA A 232 -15.85 3.92 6.26
C ALA A 232 -16.42 4.80 5.12
N PRO A 233 -17.49 5.58 5.36
CA PRO A 233 -18.36 6.11 4.31
C PRO A 233 -17.66 6.89 3.21
N TYR A 234 -16.86 7.89 3.56
CA TYR A 234 -16.21 8.73 2.55
C TYR A 234 -14.85 8.19 2.12
N TRP A 235 -14.19 7.39 2.96
CA TRP A 235 -13.00 6.65 2.54
C TRP A 235 -13.32 5.65 1.43
N ALA A 236 -14.34 4.80 1.62
CA ALA A 236 -14.77 3.82 0.62
C ALA A 236 -15.21 4.49 -0.69
N ARG A 237 -15.98 5.60 -0.61
CA ARG A 237 -16.35 6.38 -1.81
C ARG A 237 -15.15 6.99 -2.52
N THR A 238 -14.11 7.38 -1.77
CA THR A 238 -12.86 7.87 -2.36
C THR A 238 -12.12 6.73 -3.06
N THR A 239 -12.04 5.56 -2.42
CA THR A 239 -11.47 4.34 -3.02
C THR A 239 -12.16 4.01 -4.35
N GLU A 240 -13.50 4.00 -4.38
CA GLU A 240 -14.26 3.79 -5.62
C GLU A 240 -13.92 4.85 -6.69
N CYS A 241 -13.82 6.13 -6.32
CA CYS A 241 -13.43 7.17 -7.27
C CYS A 241 -12.04 6.89 -7.87
N ILE A 242 -11.08 6.46 -7.06
CA ILE A 242 -9.73 6.10 -7.53
C ILE A 242 -9.82 4.92 -8.49
N LEU A 243 -10.54 3.85 -8.13
CA LEU A 243 -10.73 2.67 -8.98
C LEU A 243 -11.39 2.98 -10.33
N ARG A 244 -12.26 4.01 -10.37
CA ARG A 244 -12.89 4.49 -11.61
C ARG A 244 -12.00 5.47 -12.39
N GLY A 245 -10.73 5.59 -12.05
CA GLY A 245 -9.74 6.40 -12.79
C GLY A 245 -9.87 7.91 -12.59
N THR A 246 -10.48 8.37 -11.51
CA THR A 246 -10.48 9.81 -11.19
C THR A 246 -9.12 10.24 -10.62
N LYS A 247 -8.83 11.55 -10.69
CA LYS A 247 -7.56 12.10 -10.16
C LYS A 247 -7.53 12.30 -8.65
N VAL A 248 -8.59 11.92 -7.94
CA VAL A 248 -8.64 12.01 -6.49
C VAL A 248 -7.70 11.00 -5.84
N THR A 249 -7.20 11.33 -4.66
CA THR A 249 -6.50 10.40 -3.78
C THR A 249 -7.03 10.53 -2.36
N HIS A 250 -6.85 9.50 -1.52
CA HIS A 250 -7.21 9.60 -0.10
C HIS A 250 -6.52 10.79 0.57
N GLY A 251 -5.25 11.03 0.26
CA GLY A 251 -4.50 12.17 0.81
C GLY A 251 -5.06 13.53 0.40
N THR A 252 -5.53 13.70 -0.84
CA THR A 252 -6.15 14.97 -1.28
C THR A 252 -7.49 15.22 -0.63
N ILE A 253 -8.34 14.18 -0.49
CA ILE A 253 -9.63 14.31 0.19
C ILE A 253 -9.44 14.55 1.68
N LEU A 254 -8.63 13.76 2.37
CA LEU A 254 -8.32 13.94 3.79
C LEU A 254 -7.72 15.32 4.08
N GLY A 255 -6.71 15.73 3.32
CA GLY A 255 -6.08 17.04 3.50
C GLY A 255 -7.06 18.19 3.30
N ARG A 256 -7.99 18.08 2.33
CA ARG A 256 -9.05 19.08 2.13
C ARG A 256 -10.06 19.07 3.27
N ALA A 257 -10.48 17.91 3.75
CA ALA A 257 -11.38 17.77 4.89
C ALA A 257 -10.79 18.38 6.16
N MET A 258 -9.51 18.09 6.44
CA MET A 258 -8.79 18.69 7.58
C MET A 258 -8.71 20.21 7.46
N ALA A 259 -8.38 20.74 6.28
CA ALA A 259 -8.31 22.18 6.04
C ALA A 259 -9.67 22.88 6.23
N LEU A 260 -10.78 22.27 5.80
CA LEU A 260 -12.14 22.77 6.04
C LEU A 260 -12.47 22.78 7.53
N CYS A 261 -12.16 21.69 8.23
CA CYS A 261 -12.36 21.57 9.68
C CYS A 261 -11.58 22.66 10.43
N GLU A 262 -10.29 22.85 10.11
CA GLU A 262 -9.45 23.86 10.74
C GLU A 262 -9.95 25.27 10.49
N GLN A 263 -10.39 25.59 9.26
CA GLN A 263 -10.96 26.90 8.91
C GLN A 263 -12.22 27.23 9.74
N GLU A 264 -13.07 26.25 10.04
CA GLU A 264 -14.32 26.48 10.76
C GLU A 264 -14.16 26.39 12.28
N THR A 265 -13.29 25.49 12.77
CA THR A 265 -13.18 25.20 14.22
C THR A 265 -11.91 25.76 14.87
N GLY A 266 -10.97 26.26 14.05
CA GLY A 266 -9.66 26.74 14.50
C GLY A 266 -8.62 25.66 14.76
N ARG A 267 -8.99 24.36 14.72
CA ARG A 267 -8.09 23.21 14.90
C ARG A 267 -8.67 21.96 14.26
N CYS A 268 -7.82 21.15 13.66
CA CYS A 268 -8.16 19.81 13.21
C CYS A 268 -6.96 18.87 13.33
N ASP A 269 -7.06 17.88 14.19
CA ASP A 269 -6.02 16.86 14.39
C ASP A 269 -6.48 15.51 13.88
N TRP A 270 -5.61 14.81 13.17
CA TRP A 270 -5.86 13.42 12.80
C TRP A 270 -5.91 12.54 14.08
N PRO A 271 -6.86 11.60 14.20
CA PRO A 271 -7.88 11.20 13.21
C PRO A 271 -9.22 11.94 13.36
N ALA A 272 -9.34 12.94 14.22
CA ALA A 272 -10.58 13.61 14.60
C ALA A 272 -11.12 14.55 13.50
N VAL A 273 -11.43 13.99 12.33
CA VAL A 273 -12.00 14.72 11.19
C VAL A 273 -13.48 14.39 11.06
N PRO A 274 -14.40 15.32 11.42
CA PRO A 274 -15.84 15.09 11.33
C PRO A 274 -16.32 14.80 9.90
N GLU A 275 -17.34 13.91 9.80
CA GLU A 275 -17.87 13.42 8.52
C GLU A 275 -18.37 14.53 7.58
N ILE A 276 -18.85 15.64 8.15
CA ILE A 276 -19.33 16.78 7.35
C ILE A 276 -18.22 17.33 6.44
N TYR A 277 -16.96 17.41 6.93
CA TYR A 277 -15.84 17.93 6.15
C TYR A 277 -15.37 16.92 5.10
N TRP A 278 -15.43 15.62 5.38
CA TRP A 278 -15.19 14.58 4.39
C TRP A 278 -16.18 14.69 3.21
N LYS A 279 -17.47 14.87 3.52
CA LYS A 279 -18.52 15.06 2.53
C LYS A 279 -18.24 16.27 1.65
N GLN A 280 -17.98 17.42 2.27
CA GLN A 280 -17.69 18.67 1.56
C GLN A 280 -16.45 18.55 0.68
N ALA A 281 -15.36 17.99 1.20
CA ALA A 281 -14.11 17.79 0.46
C ALA A 281 -14.33 16.93 -0.80
N LEU A 282 -15.03 15.80 -0.66
CA LEU A 282 -15.30 14.91 -1.79
C LEU A 282 -16.21 15.59 -2.85
N GLU A 283 -17.24 16.31 -2.43
CA GLU A 283 -18.11 17.05 -3.35
C GLU A 283 -17.40 18.17 -4.09
N GLU A 284 -16.54 18.94 -3.41
CA GLU A 284 -15.76 20.02 -4.02
C GLU A 284 -14.80 19.49 -5.07
N ILE A 285 -14.08 18.40 -4.77
CA ILE A 285 -13.08 17.84 -5.68
C ILE A 285 -13.77 17.20 -6.89
N LYS A 286 -14.87 16.45 -6.69
CA LYS A 286 -15.66 15.90 -7.80
C LYS A 286 -16.23 16.98 -8.74
N LYS A 287 -16.61 18.15 -8.21
CA LYS A 287 -17.04 19.26 -9.05
C LYS A 287 -15.92 19.84 -9.93
N ARG A 288 -14.70 19.90 -9.39
CA ARG A 288 -13.52 20.40 -10.13
C ARG A 288 -13.06 19.46 -11.23
N GLU A 289 -13.27 18.16 -11.09
CA GLU A 289 -12.90 17.16 -12.11
C GLU A 289 -13.88 17.07 -13.28
N LYS A 290 -15.09 17.62 -13.15
CA LYS A 290 -16.08 17.67 -14.23
C LYS A 290 -15.88 18.83 -15.21
N TYR A 291 -14.91 19.69 -14.97
CA TYR A 291 -14.48 20.81 -15.82
C TYR A 291 -13.01 20.65 -16.23
#